data_d6e38220d33fa637ee50d2a200dd9fce
#
_entry.id   d6e38220d33fa637ee50d2a200dd9fce
#
_cell.length_a   1.000
_cell.length_b   1.000
_cell.length_c   1.000
_cell.angle_alpha   90.00
_cell.angle_beta   90.00
_cell.angle_gamma   90.00
#
_symmetry.space_group_name_H-M   'P 1'
#
loop_
_entity.id
_entity.type
_entity.pdbx_description
1 polymer ?
#
loop_
_entity_poly.entity_id
_entity_poly.type
_entity_poly.pdbx_seq_one_letter_code
_entity_poly.pdbx_strand_id
1 'polypeptide(L)'
;MLTNATHLKGLTIRATDGDLGTVDQLYFDDETWAIRYLSVETGGWLGGRQVLISPISVVQTDWQAKRLDVALTKRQVEKSPDIDTHRPVSRQHEAAYLGYYGYPSYWDGPYLWGPAFFPAGLAVPATPSAEARAERIGRESPDSHLRSTEAVTGYTIDAPDGDIGHVDGFLVDDEAWAIRYIEVATRNWWPGKKVLVSPGWIEQVSWIESKVSVGLSREAIKNAPEYLESMPITREYEDRLYRHYGRPPYWVHEAEHKSPYSLAGV
;
A
#
# COMPACT_ATOMS: atom_id res chain seq x y z
N MET A 1 -10.05 -3.00 7.55
CA MET A 1 -9.70 -2.33 8.85
C MET A 1 -8.44 -1.50 8.64
N LEU A 2 -8.32 -0.33 9.35
CA LEU A 2 -7.06 0.43 9.29
C LEU A 2 -6.05 -0.15 10.28
N THR A 3 -4.86 -0.46 9.79
CA THR A 3 -3.75 -0.99 10.57
C THR A 3 -2.46 -0.24 10.28
N ASN A 4 -1.57 -0.17 11.26
CA ASN A 4 -0.24 0.39 11.02
C ASN A 4 0.58 -0.55 10.11
N ALA A 5 1.28 0.01 9.12
CA ALA A 5 2.12 -0.75 8.20
C ALA A 5 3.18 -1.60 8.93
N THR A 6 3.66 -1.15 10.08
CA THR A 6 4.59 -1.90 10.92
C THR A 6 4.01 -3.21 11.45
N HIS A 7 2.68 -3.31 11.62
CA HIS A 7 2.03 -4.53 12.06
C HIS A 7 1.96 -5.59 10.95
N LEU A 8 2.06 -5.19 9.68
CA LEU A 8 2.17 -6.12 8.57
C LEU A 8 3.58 -6.70 8.44
N LYS A 9 4.60 -5.95 8.86
CA LYS A 9 5.98 -6.43 8.89
C LYS A 9 6.13 -7.56 9.92
N GLY A 10 6.79 -8.63 9.52
CA GLY A 10 7.00 -9.83 10.35
C GLY A 10 5.82 -10.81 10.36
N LEU A 11 4.68 -10.51 9.66
CA LEU A 11 3.64 -11.52 9.47
C LEU A 11 4.18 -12.69 8.64
N THR A 12 3.83 -13.91 9.03
CA THR A 12 4.15 -15.10 8.25
C THR A 12 3.22 -15.17 7.03
N ILE A 13 3.77 -15.28 5.84
CA ILE A 13 3.01 -15.58 4.62
C ILE A 13 2.86 -17.09 4.49
N ARG A 14 1.62 -17.56 4.46
CA ARG A 14 1.28 -18.97 4.33
C ARG A 14 0.66 -19.25 2.97
N ALA A 15 1.36 -20.05 2.18
CA ALA A 15 0.83 -20.63 0.96
C ALA A 15 -0.07 -21.84 1.26
N THR A 16 -0.74 -22.35 0.24
CA THR A 16 -1.64 -23.53 0.34
C THR A 16 -0.91 -24.81 0.77
N ASP A 17 0.42 -24.87 0.56
CA ASP A 17 1.27 -26.03 0.79
C ASP A 17 2.40 -25.76 1.83
N GLY A 18 2.30 -24.66 2.59
CA GLY A 18 3.20 -24.35 3.70
C GLY A 18 3.66 -22.89 3.74
N ASP A 19 4.47 -22.56 4.74
CA ASP A 19 4.93 -21.20 4.96
C ASP A 19 5.97 -20.78 3.91
N LEU A 20 5.82 -19.56 3.38
CA LEU A 20 6.73 -18.94 2.42
C LEU A 20 7.88 -18.20 3.10
N GLY A 21 7.58 -17.53 4.20
CA GLY A 21 8.51 -16.67 4.91
C GLY A 21 7.79 -15.57 5.66
N THR A 22 8.47 -14.47 5.93
CA THR A 22 7.93 -13.33 6.66
C THR A 22 7.95 -12.05 5.84
N VAL A 23 6.94 -11.21 6.03
CA VAL A 23 6.89 -9.88 5.40
C VAL A 23 8.05 -9.04 5.92
N ASP A 24 8.88 -8.55 5.03
CA ASP A 24 9.99 -7.65 5.33
C ASP A 24 9.60 -6.18 5.06
N GLN A 25 9.11 -5.86 3.86
CA GLN A 25 8.75 -4.51 3.45
C GLN A 25 7.44 -4.48 2.66
N LEU A 26 6.85 -3.27 2.59
CA LEU A 26 5.70 -2.98 1.76
C LEU A 26 6.12 -2.03 0.63
N TYR A 27 5.74 -2.36 -0.60
CA TYR A 27 5.92 -1.50 -1.75
C TYR A 27 4.57 -0.94 -2.19
N PHE A 28 4.50 0.37 -2.31
CA PHE A 28 3.29 1.08 -2.75
C PHE A 28 3.56 1.85 -4.04
N ASP A 29 2.50 2.05 -4.78
CA ASP A 29 2.44 2.88 -5.98
C ASP A 29 2.35 4.36 -5.56
N ASP A 30 3.30 5.18 -6.01
CA ASP A 30 3.41 6.58 -5.57
C ASP A 30 2.38 7.54 -6.21
N GLU A 31 1.59 7.06 -7.18
CA GLU A 31 0.48 7.80 -7.75
C GLU A 31 -0.83 7.55 -6.97
N THR A 32 -1.11 6.29 -6.66
CA THR A 32 -2.39 5.87 -6.07
C THR A 32 -2.30 5.55 -4.58
N TRP A 33 -1.09 5.42 -4.04
CA TRP A 33 -0.81 5.00 -2.66
C TRP A 33 -1.34 3.60 -2.31
N ALA A 34 -1.57 2.75 -3.33
CA ALA A 34 -1.92 1.36 -3.13
C ALA A 34 -0.69 0.50 -2.85
N ILE A 35 -0.78 -0.39 -1.86
CA ILE A 35 0.24 -1.40 -1.59
C ILE A 35 0.17 -2.45 -2.70
N ARG A 36 1.15 -2.46 -3.57
CA ARG A 36 1.20 -3.39 -4.71
C ARG A 36 1.86 -4.70 -4.38
N TYR A 37 2.87 -4.65 -3.50
CA TYR A 37 3.62 -5.84 -3.14
C TYR A 37 4.06 -5.84 -1.67
N LEU A 38 4.10 -7.05 -1.13
CA LEU A 38 4.79 -7.40 0.09
C LEU A 38 6.12 -8.04 -0.31
N SER A 39 7.23 -7.50 0.13
CA SER A 39 8.52 -8.21 0.07
C SER A 39 8.55 -9.25 1.18
N VAL A 40 8.90 -10.47 0.84
CA VAL A 40 8.90 -11.61 1.75
C VAL A 40 10.29 -12.22 1.80
N GLU A 41 10.84 -12.32 3.01
CA GLU A 41 12.07 -13.02 3.27
C GLU A 41 11.77 -14.52 3.42
N THR A 42 12.24 -15.33 2.47
CA THR A 42 11.86 -16.75 2.37
C THR A 42 12.64 -17.69 3.28
N GLY A 43 13.69 -17.21 3.93
CA GLY A 43 14.55 -18.06 4.76
C GLY A 43 15.25 -19.16 3.97
N GLY A 44 15.53 -20.28 4.63
CA GLY A 44 16.37 -21.35 4.07
C GLY A 44 15.75 -22.16 2.91
N TRP A 45 14.43 -22.21 2.75
CA TRP A 45 13.79 -23.08 1.75
C TRP A 45 14.00 -22.60 0.29
N LEU A 46 14.22 -21.30 0.10
CA LEU A 46 14.54 -20.71 -1.20
C LEU A 46 15.90 -19.98 -1.17
N GLY A 47 16.83 -20.47 -0.34
CA GLY A 47 18.21 -19.95 -0.27
C GLY A 47 18.32 -18.50 0.22
N GLY A 48 17.33 -18.00 0.97
CA GLY A 48 17.29 -16.60 1.45
C GLY A 48 16.86 -15.59 0.39
N ARG A 49 16.37 -16.04 -0.76
CA ARG A 49 15.84 -15.17 -1.80
C ARG A 49 14.64 -14.38 -1.28
N GLN A 50 14.62 -13.08 -1.54
CA GLN A 50 13.42 -12.27 -1.36
C GLN A 50 12.47 -12.45 -2.56
N VAL A 51 11.17 -12.48 -2.27
CA VAL A 51 10.13 -12.59 -3.30
C VAL A 51 9.07 -11.53 -3.06
N LEU A 52 8.38 -11.11 -4.12
CA LEU A 52 7.23 -10.22 -4.01
C LEU A 52 5.94 -11.04 -4.02
N ILE A 53 5.03 -10.66 -3.14
CA ILE A 53 3.67 -11.23 -3.05
C ILE A 53 2.69 -10.08 -3.22
N SER A 54 1.84 -10.17 -4.26
CA SER A 54 0.78 -9.18 -4.46
C SER A 54 -0.40 -9.41 -3.51
N PRO A 55 -1.01 -8.37 -2.95
CA PRO A 55 -2.29 -8.45 -2.23
C PRO A 55 -3.42 -9.14 -2.99
N ILE A 56 -3.35 -9.21 -4.32
CA ILE A 56 -4.31 -9.99 -5.14
C ILE A 56 -4.37 -11.46 -4.72
N SER A 57 -3.26 -12.01 -4.24
CA SER A 57 -3.20 -13.40 -3.77
C SER A 57 -3.67 -13.61 -2.34
N VAL A 58 -3.87 -12.54 -1.55
CA VAL A 58 -4.26 -12.64 -0.15
C VAL A 58 -5.71 -13.12 -0.04
N VAL A 59 -5.89 -14.17 0.74
CA VAL A 59 -7.21 -14.76 1.04
C VAL A 59 -7.71 -14.27 2.39
N GLN A 60 -6.82 -14.23 3.38
CA GLN A 60 -7.16 -13.89 4.75
C GLN A 60 -5.96 -13.36 5.52
N THR A 61 -6.20 -12.39 6.41
CA THR A 61 -5.25 -11.95 7.44
C THR A 61 -5.71 -12.46 8.79
N ASP A 62 -4.89 -13.28 9.43
CA ASP A 62 -5.08 -13.74 10.81
C ASP A 62 -4.16 -12.94 11.75
N TRP A 63 -4.70 -11.88 12.33
CA TRP A 63 -3.97 -10.99 13.23
C TRP A 63 -3.53 -11.65 14.52
N GLN A 64 -4.32 -12.64 15.02
CA GLN A 64 -3.98 -13.36 16.24
C GLN A 64 -2.84 -14.34 16.02
N ALA A 65 -2.87 -15.05 14.90
CA ALA A 65 -1.79 -15.97 14.49
C ALA A 65 -0.60 -15.23 13.85
N LYS A 66 -0.68 -13.91 13.65
CA LYS A 66 0.31 -13.10 12.91
C LYS A 66 0.63 -13.69 11.54
N ARG A 67 -0.41 -13.96 10.75
CA ARG A 67 -0.29 -14.69 9.49
C ARG A 67 -1.16 -14.09 8.40
N LEU A 68 -0.63 -14.12 7.17
CA LEU A 68 -1.31 -13.84 5.92
C LEU A 68 -1.42 -15.13 5.10
N ASP A 69 -2.63 -15.60 4.86
CA ASP A 69 -2.88 -16.75 3.99
C ASP A 69 -3.01 -16.28 2.54
N VAL A 70 -2.30 -16.94 1.61
CA VAL A 70 -2.31 -16.60 0.18
C VAL A 70 -2.72 -17.79 -0.68
N ALA A 71 -3.43 -17.54 -1.78
CA ALA A 71 -3.87 -18.53 -2.75
C ALA A 71 -2.74 -18.91 -3.72
N LEU A 72 -1.54 -19.15 -3.21
CA LEU A 72 -0.36 -19.53 -3.97
C LEU A 72 0.23 -20.82 -3.41
N THR A 73 1.01 -21.53 -4.23
CA THR A 73 1.85 -22.65 -3.78
C THR A 73 3.31 -22.21 -3.71
N LYS A 74 4.11 -22.89 -2.89
CA LYS A 74 5.57 -22.71 -2.84
C LYS A 74 6.22 -22.82 -4.22
N ARG A 75 5.77 -23.79 -5.02
CA ARG A 75 6.28 -24.00 -6.38
C ARG A 75 6.00 -22.82 -7.32
N GLN A 76 4.84 -22.16 -7.20
CA GLN A 76 4.55 -20.95 -7.97
C GLN A 76 5.49 -19.81 -7.57
N VAL A 77 5.71 -19.63 -6.26
CA VAL A 77 6.60 -18.60 -5.75
C VAL A 77 8.06 -18.86 -6.11
N GLU A 78 8.51 -20.11 -6.02
CA GLU A 78 9.86 -20.55 -6.42
C GLU A 78 10.18 -20.18 -7.89
N LYS A 79 9.19 -20.35 -8.78
CA LYS A 79 9.33 -20.10 -10.22
C LYS A 79 8.96 -18.69 -10.65
N SER A 80 8.58 -17.83 -9.72
CA SER A 80 8.24 -16.44 -10.05
C SER A 80 9.46 -15.68 -10.58
N PRO A 81 9.24 -14.63 -11.38
CA PRO A 81 10.31 -13.78 -11.86
C PRO A 81 11.18 -13.30 -10.70
N ASP A 82 12.49 -13.35 -10.90
CA ASP A 82 13.45 -12.87 -9.90
C ASP A 82 13.44 -11.34 -9.86
N ILE A 83 13.35 -10.78 -8.66
CA ILE A 83 13.28 -9.34 -8.47
C ILE A 83 14.41 -8.93 -7.56
N ASP A 84 15.26 -8.05 -8.07
CA ASP A 84 16.28 -7.39 -7.27
C ASP A 84 15.61 -6.31 -6.40
N THR A 85 15.31 -6.66 -5.16
CA THR A 85 14.67 -5.74 -4.19
C THR A 85 15.58 -4.57 -3.78
N HIS A 86 16.85 -4.59 -4.16
CA HIS A 86 17.78 -3.47 -3.95
C HIS A 86 17.69 -2.40 -5.05
N ARG A 87 16.91 -2.66 -6.10
CA ARG A 87 16.63 -1.72 -7.16
C ARG A 87 15.14 -1.38 -7.21
N PRO A 88 14.79 -0.17 -7.65
CA PRO A 88 13.40 0.15 -7.90
C PRO A 88 12.80 -0.83 -8.91
N VAL A 89 11.67 -1.44 -8.55
CA VAL A 89 10.96 -2.38 -9.43
C VAL A 89 10.41 -1.60 -10.62
N SER A 90 10.90 -1.93 -11.81
CA SER A 90 10.44 -1.26 -13.04
C SER A 90 9.07 -1.80 -13.48
N ARG A 91 8.32 -0.99 -14.21
CA ARG A 91 7.03 -1.38 -14.80
C ARG A 91 7.14 -2.63 -15.68
N GLN A 92 8.30 -2.85 -16.32
CA GLN A 92 8.55 -4.06 -17.09
C GLN A 92 8.61 -5.32 -16.24
N HIS A 93 9.24 -5.26 -15.06
CA HIS A 93 9.24 -6.36 -14.10
C HIS A 93 7.85 -6.60 -13.53
N GLU A 94 7.08 -5.56 -13.27
CA GLU A 94 5.69 -5.70 -12.82
C GLU A 94 4.83 -6.38 -13.88
N ALA A 95 4.96 -6.00 -15.16
CA ALA A 95 4.24 -6.63 -16.26
C ALA A 95 4.59 -8.14 -16.37
N ALA A 96 5.87 -8.49 -16.23
CA ALA A 96 6.30 -9.89 -16.22
C ALA A 96 5.76 -10.65 -15.01
N TYR A 97 5.74 -10.02 -13.83
CA TYR A 97 5.18 -10.59 -12.60
C TYR A 97 3.67 -10.82 -12.72
N LEU A 98 2.92 -9.80 -13.13
CA LEU A 98 1.47 -9.89 -13.27
C LEU A 98 1.08 -10.93 -14.33
N GLY A 99 1.79 -10.96 -15.47
CA GLY A 99 1.61 -11.97 -16.51
C GLY A 99 1.89 -13.38 -16.00
N TYR A 100 2.95 -13.59 -15.22
CA TYR A 100 3.29 -14.88 -14.63
C TYR A 100 2.17 -15.45 -13.74
N TYR A 101 1.59 -14.60 -12.87
CA TYR A 101 0.52 -15.01 -11.97
C TYR A 101 -0.88 -14.93 -12.60
N GLY A 102 -1.01 -14.39 -13.82
CA GLY A 102 -2.29 -14.16 -14.47
C GLY A 102 -3.12 -13.06 -13.81
N TYR A 103 -2.46 -12.08 -13.18
CA TYR A 103 -3.14 -10.95 -12.55
C TYR A 103 -3.38 -9.82 -13.56
N PRO A 104 -4.50 -9.08 -13.44
CA PRO A 104 -4.72 -7.91 -14.28
C PRO A 104 -3.72 -6.80 -13.94
N SER A 105 -3.35 -6.02 -14.93
CA SER A 105 -2.58 -4.80 -14.69
C SER A 105 -3.45 -3.76 -13.99
N TYR A 106 -2.93 -3.18 -12.92
CA TYR A 106 -3.66 -2.19 -12.12
C TYR A 106 -3.71 -0.80 -12.77
N TRP A 107 -2.82 -0.53 -13.72
CA TRP A 107 -2.80 0.72 -14.50
C TRP A 107 -3.76 0.72 -15.70
N ASP A 108 -4.41 -0.38 -16.02
CA ASP A 108 -5.30 -0.54 -17.18
C ASP A 108 -6.79 -0.37 -16.80
N GLY A 109 -7.12 0.45 -15.83
CA GLY A 109 -8.50 0.63 -15.43
C GLY A 109 -8.75 1.89 -14.60
N PRO A 110 -10.03 2.21 -14.36
CA PRO A 110 -10.39 3.44 -13.67
C PRO A 110 -10.28 3.35 -12.13
N TYR A 111 -9.98 2.18 -11.60
CA TYR A 111 -10.01 1.93 -10.16
C TYR A 111 -8.64 1.64 -9.59
N LEU A 112 -8.55 1.60 -8.27
CA LEU A 112 -7.31 1.42 -7.52
C LEU A 112 -6.50 0.18 -7.96
N TRP A 113 -7.19 -0.90 -8.34
CA TRP A 113 -6.61 -2.17 -8.80
C TRP A 113 -6.92 -2.45 -10.29
N GLY A 114 -7.02 -1.40 -11.10
CA GLY A 114 -7.39 -1.51 -12.50
C GLY A 114 -8.88 -1.75 -12.68
N PRO A 115 -9.37 -2.99 -12.86
CA PRO A 115 -10.79 -3.27 -13.05
C PRO A 115 -11.62 -3.20 -11.76
N ALA A 116 -11.00 -3.08 -10.57
CA ALA A 116 -11.69 -3.11 -9.28
C ALA A 116 -11.08 -2.16 -8.24
N PHE A 117 -11.85 -1.82 -7.19
CA PHE A 117 -11.37 -1.06 -6.04
C PHE A 117 -10.56 -1.91 -5.06
N PHE A 118 -10.86 -3.19 -4.97
CA PHE A 118 -10.26 -4.14 -4.05
C PHE A 118 -9.49 -5.22 -4.80
N PRO A 119 -8.36 -5.71 -4.29
CA PRO A 119 -7.60 -6.77 -4.94
C PRO A 119 -8.27 -8.14 -4.80
N ALA A 120 -9.13 -8.32 -3.80
CA ALA A 120 -9.84 -9.58 -3.58
C ALA A 120 -10.69 -9.96 -4.78
N GLY A 121 -10.55 -11.20 -5.25
CA GLY A 121 -11.29 -11.72 -6.40
C GLY A 121 -10.67 -11.40 -7.77
N LEU A 122 -9.55 -10.67 -7.83
CA LEU A 122 -8.83 -10.43 -9.08
C LEU A 122 -7.86 -11.55 -9.51
N ALA A 123 -7.69 -12.56 -8.68
CA ALA A 123 -6.87 -13.73 -9.00
C ALA A 123 -7.57 -14.66 -10.03
N VAL A 124 -7.92 -14.11 -11.19
CA VAL A 124 -8.44 -14.86 -12.34
C VAL A 124 -7.38 -14.87 -13.44
N PRO A 125 -7.22 -15.99 -14.19
CA PRO A 125 -6.25 -16.02 -15.27
C PRO A 125 -6.43 -14.83 -16.22
N ALA A 126 -5.35 -14.07 -16.46
CA ALA A 126 -5.37 -12.98 -17.41
C ALA A 126 -5.65 -13.51 -18.82
N THR A 127 -6.39 -12.74 -19.62
CA THR A 127 -6.57 -13.08 -21.03
C THR A 127 -5.30 -12.75 -21.80
N PRO A 128 -4.96 -13.48 -22.89
CA PRO A 128 -3.78 -13.19 -23.71
C PRO A 128 -3.71 -11.74 -24.21
N SER A 129 -4.86 -11.08 -24.38
CA SER A 129 -4.93 -9.67 -24.77
C SER A 129 -4.54 -8.71 -23.63
N ALA A 130 -4.83 -9.07 -22.38
CA ALA A 130 -4.42 -8.29 -21.20
C ALA A 130 -2.91 -8.40 -20.96
N GLU A 131 -2.34 -9.60 -21.12
CA GLU A 131 -0.89 -9.82 -21.01
C GLU A 131 -0.11 -9.02 -22.05
N ALA A 132 -0.53 -9.07 -23.33
CA ALA A 132 0.12 -8.32 -24.40
C ALA A 132 0.03 -6.80 -24.19
N ARG A 133 -1.07 -6.30 -23.61
CA ARG A 133 -1.24 -4.89 -23.29
C ARG A 133 -0.36 -4.48 -22.11
N ALA A 134 -0.31 -5.28 -21.05
CA ALA A 134 0.56 -5.06 -19.89
C ALA A 134 2.03 -5.03 -20.30
N GLU A 135 2.47 -5.98 -21.14
CA GLU A 135 3.82 -6.02 -21.69
C GLU A 135 4.18 -4.78 -22.52
N ARG A 136 3.23 -4.27 -23.32
CA ARG A 136 3.43 -3.04 -24.11
C ARG A 136 3.64 -1.82 -23.21
N ILE A 137 2.77 -1.63 -22.20
CA ILE A 137 2.87 -0.51 -21.24
C ILE A 137 4.17 -0.60 -20.45
N GLY A 138 4.57 -1.80 -20.00
CA GLY A 138 5.83 -2.01 -19.32
C GLY A 138 7.08 -1.62 -20.15
N ARG A 139 7.01 -1.71 -21.49
CA ARG A 139 8.08 -1.26 -22.37
C ARG A 139 8.12 0.26 -22.57
N GLU A 140 6.96 0.92 -22.49
CA GLU A 140 6.80 2.36 -22.72
C GLU A 140 7.11 3.21 -21.48
N SER A 141 7.07 2.62 -20.27
CA SER A 141 7.27 3.31 -19.00
C SER A 141 8.45 2.74 -18.24
N PRO A 142 9.67 3.26 -18.45
CA PRO A 142 10.85 2.79 -17.72
C PRO A 142 10.92 3.24 -16.27
N ASP A 143 10.08 4.21 -15.85
CA ASP A 143 10.11 4.77 -14.51
C ASP A 143 9.51 3.83 -13.48
N SER A 144 10.15 3.77 -12.32
CA SER A 144 9.67 3.04 -11.16
C SER A 144 8.70 3.90 -10.37
N HIS A 145 7.44 3.47 -10.29
CA HIS A 145 6.40 4.09 -9.45
C HIS A 145 6.29 3.43 -8.08
N LEU A 146 7.06 2.37 -7.83
CA LEU A 146 7.03 1.66 -6.57
C LEU A 146 8.02 2.25 -5.58
N ARG A 147 7.51 2.54 -4.39
CA ARG A 147 8.27 3.04 -3.25
C ARG A 147 8.13 2.09 -2.07
N SER A 148 9.20 1.90 -1.34
CA SER A 148 9.15 1.19 -0.07
C SER A 148 8.64 2.12 1.03
N THR A 149 7.74 1.63 1.89
CA THR A 149 7.31 2.37 3.07
C THR A 149 8.48 2.71 3.98
N GLU A 150 9.48 1.84 4.07
CA GLU A 150 10.69 2.07 4.85
C GLU A 150 11.54 3.22 4.29
N ALA A 151 11.68 3.30 2.97
CA ALA A 151 12.43 4.36 2.32
C ALA A 151 11.80 5.76 2.49
N VAL A 152 10.46 5.82 2.63
CA VAL A 152 9.72 7.07 2.78
C VAL A 152 9.57 7.49 4.24
N THR A 153 9.71 6.56 5.17
CA THR A 153 9.77 6.88 6.60
C THR A 153 10.96 7.80 6.88
N GLY A 154 10.72 8.87 7.62
CA GLY A 154 11.73 9.90 7.91
C GLY A 154 11.73 11.08 6.92
N TYR A 155 11.01 11.04 5.83
CA TYR A 155 10.88 12.18 4.91
C TYR A 155 10.31 13.39 5.64
N THR A 156 10.87 14.57 5.37
CA THR A 156 10.37 15.83 5.92
C THR A 156 9.01 16.17 5.35
N ILE A 157 8.09 16.65 6.18
CA ILE A 157 6.78 17.12 5.75
C ILE A 157 6.73 18.65 5.86
N ASP A 158 6.37 19.27 4.75
CA ASP A 158 6.37 20.72 4.55
C ASP A 158 4.97 21.23 4.26
N ALA A 159 4.59 22.28 4.98
CA ALA A 159 3.38 23.07 4.68
C ALA A 159 3.77 24.35 3.92
N PRO A 160 2.80 25.06 3.30
CA PRO A 160 3.07 26.34 2.65
C PRO A 160 3.69 27.40 3.59
N ASP A 161 3.47 27.27 4.90
CA ASP A 161 3.92 28.18 5.96
C ASP A 161 5.08 27.60 6.82
N GLY A 162 5.72 26.52 6.37
CA GLY A 162 6.96 25.97 6.90
C GLY A 162 6.90 24.49 7.32
N ASP A 163 8.02 24.00 7.83
CA ASP A 163 8.21 22.60 8.23
C ASP A 163 7.25 22.18 9.36
N ILE A 164 6.71 20.97 9.24
CA ILE A 164 5.76 20.37 10.19
C ILE A 164 6.44 19.30 11.04
N GLY A 165 7.30 18.51 10.43
CA GLY A 165 7.91 17.34 11.03
C GLY A 165 8.34 16.32 9.99
N HIS A 166 8.09 15.03 10.26
CA HIS A 166 8.52 13.97 9.35
C HIS A 166 7.48 12.83 9.31
N VAL A 167 7.58 12.03 8.25
CA VAL A 167 6.84 10.78 8.12
C VAL A 167 7.33 9.81 9.18
N ASP A 168 6.43 9.37 10.06
CA ASP A 168 6.74 8.41 11.13
C ASP A 168 6.27 7.00 10.76
N GLY A 169 5.20 6.90 9.97
CA GLY A 169 4.63 5.63 9.53
C GLY A 169 3.44 5.81 8.59
N PHE A 170 2.74 4.71 8.37
CA PHE A 170 1.61 4.64 7.44
C PHE A 170 0.48 3.80 8.03
N LEU A 171 -0.75 4.22 7.79
CA LEU A 171 -1.94 3.44 8.06
C LEU A 171 -2.49 2.87 6.77
N VAL A 172 -2.61 1.57 6.74
CA VAL A 172 -3.04 0.78 5.59
C VAL A 172 -4.43 0.24 5.83
N ASP A 173 -5.29 0.38 4.86
CA ASP A 173 -6.56 -0.33 4.77
C ASP A 173 -6.30 -1.74 4.23
N ASP A 174 -6.52 -2.74 5.07
CA ASP A 174 -6.23 -4.15 4.75
C ASP A 174 -7.25 -4.83 3.82
N GLU A 175 -8.35 -4.14 3.48
CA GLU A 175 -9.31 -4.59 2.47
C GLU A 175 -8.94 -4.04 1.08
N ALA A 176 -8.71 -2.72 0.99
CA ALA A 176 -8.34 -2.06 -0.26
C ALA A 176 -6.84 -2.15 -0.54
N TRP A 177 -6.03 -2.52 0.44
CA TRP A 177 -4.57 -2.50 0.39
C TRP A 177 -4.05 -1.14 -0.08
N ALA A 178 -4.53 -0.10 0.58
CA ALA A 178 -4.20 1.28 0.29
C ALA A 178 -3.70 2.00 1.54
N ILE A 179 -2.70 2.83 1.39
CA ILE A 179 -2.29 3.77 2.43
C ILE A 179 -3.35 4.86 2.51
N ARG A 180 -4.07 4.92 3.63
CA ARG A 180 -5.12 5.93 3.88
C ARG A 180 -4.58 7.15 4.59
N TYR A 181 -3.54 6.96 5.42
CA TYR A 181 -2.91 8.05 6.16
C TYR A 181 -1.41 7.85 6.28
N ILE A 182 -0.72 8.98 6.26
CA ILE A 182 0.65 9.13 6.71
C ILE A 182 0.58 9.56 8.17
N GLU A 183 1.33 8.88 9.03
CA GLU A 183 1.57 9.32 10.39
C GLU A 183 2.65 10.39 10.38
N VAL A 184 2.36 11.53 10.96
CA VAL A 184 3.26 12.67 11.04
C VAL A 184 3.69 12.89 12.48
N ALA A 185 4.99 12.78 12.73
CA ALA A 185 5.57 13.16 14.03
C ALA A 185 5.94 14.64 14.00
N THR A 186 5.27 15.44 14.82
CA THR A 186 5.45 16.90 14.89
C THR A 186 6.54 17.26 15.88
N ARG A 187 7.83 17.05 15.54
CA ARG A 187 8.97 17.18 16.47
C ARG A 187 9.15 18.56 17.09
N ASN A 188 8.91 19.63 16.34
CA ASN A 188 9.43 20.96 16.70
C ASN A 188 8.44 21.84 17.49
N TRP A 189 7.18 21.43 17.66
CA TRP A 189 6.14 22.32 18.20
C TRP A 189 5.35 21.72 19.35
N TRP A 190 5.20 20.38 19.33
CA TRP A 190 4.48 19.65 20.35
C TRP A 190 5.12 18.28 20.55
N PRO A 191 6.09 18.18 21.46
CA PRO A 191 6.79 16.91 21.68
C PRO A 191 5.82 15.76 21.95
N GLY A 192 5.89 14.73 21.09
CA GLY A 192 5.12 13.50 21.24
C GLY A 192 3.75 13.48 20.57
N LYS A 193 3.28 14.58 19.95
CA LYS A 193 2.01 14.53 19.21
C LYS A 193 2.20 13.91 17.82
N LYS A 194 1.40 12.91 17.51
CA LYS A 194 1.24 12.36 16.18
C LYS A 194 -0.10 12.82 15.59
N VAL A 195 -0.10 13.11 14.31
CA VAL A 195 -1.32 13.46 13.55
C VAL A 195 -1.36 12.65 12.26
N LEU A 196 -2.53 12.52 11.68
CA LEU A 196 -2.74 11.81 10.43
C LEU A 196 -2.98 12.79 9.28
N VAL A 197 -2.32 12.54 8.16
CA VAL A 197 -2.47 13.27 6.90
C VAL A 197 -2.82 12.27 5.81
N SER A 198 -3.92 12.52 5.08
CA SER A 198 -4.28 11.66 3.96
C SER A 198 -3.38 11.92 2.76
N PRO A 199 -2.97 10.87 2.00
CA PRO A 199 -2.27 11.04 0.73
C PRO A 199 -2.96 11.97 -0.25
N GLY A 200 -4.30 12.03 -0.26
CA GLY A 200 -5.06 12.94 -1.10
C GLY A 200 -4.91 14.43 -0.75
N TRP A 201 -4.17 14.78 0.31
CA TRP A 201 -3.86 16.16 0.70
C TRP A 201 -2.40 16.53 0.41
N ILE A 202 -1.62 15.60 -0.17
CA ILE A 202 -0.27 15.82 -0.65
C ILE A 202 -0.34 16.55 -1.98
N GLU A 203 0.43 17.62 -2.11
CA GLU A 203 0.57 18.37 -3.36
C GLU A 203 1.74 17.88 -4.18
N GLN A 204 2.83 17.49 -3.52
CA GLN A 204 4.04 17.03 -4.18
C GLN A 204 4.88 16.14 -3.27
N VAL A 205 5.56 15.16 -3.87
CA VAL A 205 6.63 14.41 -3.21
C VAL A 205 7.92 14.60 -4.01
N SER A 206 8.95 15.11 -3.34
CA SER A 206 10.30 15.17 -3.88
C SER A 206 11.11 13.96 -3.38
N TRP A 207 11.23 12.95 -4.24
CA TRP A 207 11.99 11.73 -3.92
C TRP A 207 13.48 12.00 -3.75
N ILE A 208 14.02 13.00 -4.48
CA ILE A 208 15.43 13.41 -4.42
C ILE A 208 15.74 14.11 -3.10
N GLU A 209 14.84 15.00 -2.65
CA GLU A 209 15.01 15.78 -1.44
C GLU A 209 14.48 15.07 -0.19
N SER A 210 13.85 13.90 -0.35
CA SER A 210 13.17 13.18 0.74
C SER A 210 12.14 14.05 1.46
N LYS A 211 11.25 14.67 0.68
CA LYS A 211 10.32 15.69 1.16
C LYS A 211 8.91 15.47 0.64
N VAL A 212 7.92 15.66 1.51
CA VAL A 212 6.49 15.62 1.20
C VAL A 212 5.89 17.00 1.46
N SER A 213 5.32 17.63 0.43
CA SER A 213 4.64 18.92 0.55
C SER A 213 3.13 18.69 0.62
N VAL A 214 2.47 19.28 1.62
CA VAL A 214 1.04 19.12 1.86
C VAL A 214 0.30 20.44 1.73
N GLY A 215 -0.91 20.41 1.18
CA GLY A 215 -1.79 21.59 1.04
C GLY A 215 -2.55 21.92 2.32
N LEU A 216 -1.89 21.88 3.47
CA LEU A 216 -2.44 22.13 4.80
C LEU A 216 -1.54 23.12 5.55
N SER A 217 -2.13 24.09 6.26
CA SER A 217 -1.32 25.01 7.08
C SER A 217 -0.80 24.32 8.34
N ARG A 218 0.32 24.82 8.85
CA ARG A 218 0.89 24.37 10.12
C ARG A 218 -0.14 24.49 11.26
N GLU A 219 -0.93 25.56 11.30
CA GLU A 219 -1.97 25.74 12.30
C GLU A 219 -3.05 24.66 12.22
N ALA A 220 -3.51 24.32 11.02
CA ALA A 220 -4.48 23.26 10.81
C ALA A 220 -3.93 21.90 11.31
N ILE A 221 -2.69 21.58 11.02
CA ILE A 221 -2.05 20.34 11.46
C ILE A 221 -1.83 20.32 12.97
N LYS A 222 -1.41 21.44 13.56
CA LYS A 222 -1.24 21.59 15.01
C LYS A 222 -2.54 21.32 15.78
N ASN A 223 -3.66 21.80 15.25
CA ASN A 223 -4.98 21.70 15.89
C ASN A 223 -5.75 20.43 15.50
N ALA A 224 -5.15 19.57 14.67
CA ALA A 224 -5.77 18.32 14.24
C ALA A 224 -6.05 17.37 15.42
N PRO A 225 -7.06 16.50 15.29
CA PRO A 225 -7.26 15.40 16.22
C PRO A 225 -5.97 14.59 16.39
N GLU A 226 -5.55 14.40 17.63
CA GLU A 226 -4.36 13.60 17.94
C GLU A 226 -4.60 12.14 17.58
N TYR A 227 -3.58 11.52 16.99
CA TYR A 227 -3.55 10.10 16.75
C TYR A 227 -2.77 9.38 17.86
N LEU A 228 -3.39 8.37 18.46
CA LEU A 228 -2.78 7.50 19.45
C LEU A 228 -2.73 6.07 18.87
N GLU A 229 -1.54 5.52 18.72
CA GLU A 229 -1.33 4.16 18.19
C GLU A 229 -2.05 3.07 19.02
N SER A 230 -2.27 3.33 20.30
CA SER A 230 -2.97 2.42 21.20
C SER A 230 -4.50 2.36 20.99
N MET A 231 -5.04 3.27 20.18
CA MET A 231 -6.48 3.34 19.93
C MET A 231 -6.81 2.93 18.50
N PRO A 232 -7.83 2.11 18.29
CA PRO A 232 -8.30 1.77 16.97
C PRO A 232 -8.83 3.03 16.28
N ILE A 233 -8.52 3.18 14.98
CA ILE A 233 -9.09 4.25 14.18
C ILE A 233 -10.53 3.88 13.83
N THR A 234 -11.45 4.60 14.45
CA THR A 234 -12.87 4.43 14.18
C THR A 234 -13.35 5.39 13.09
N ARG A 235 -14.49 5.10 12.47
CA ARG A 235 -15.11 6.00 11.49
C ARG A 235 -15.43 7.37 12.09
N GLU A 236 -15.78 7.44 13.37
CA GLU A 236 -16.01 8.71 14.06
C GLU A 236 -14.74 9.55 14.21
N TYR A 237 -13.58 8.88 14.40
CA TYR A 237 -12.30 9.59 14.40
C TYR A 237 -11.98 10.14 13.00
N GLU A 238 -12.15 9.32 11.96
CA GLU A 238 -11.94 9.74 10.57
C GLU A 238 -12.89 10.89 10.19
N ASP A 239 -14.18 10.83 10.54
CA ASP A 239 -15.15 11.90 10.30
C ASP A 239 -14.75 13.22 10.97
N ARG A 240 -14.21 13.18 12.19
CA ARG A 240 -13.68 14.36 12.87
C ARG A 240 -12.44 14.92 12.16
N LEU A 241 -11.55 14.03 11.71
CA LEU A 241 -10.33 14.40 10.99
C LEU A 241 -10.66 15.10 9.68
N TYR A 242 -11.52 14.51 8.85
CA TYR A 242 -11.92 15.10 7.57
C TYR A 242 -12.68 16.43 7.74
N ARG A 243 -13.59 16.52 8.72
CA ARG A 243 -14.27 17.77 9.07
C ARG A 243 -13.29 18.85 9.54
N HIS A 244 -12.29 18.50 10.34
CA HIS A 244 -11.28 19.42 10.80
C HIS A 244 -10.50 20.05 9.63
N TYR A 245 -10.12 19.24 8.64
CA TYR A 245 -9.38 19.72 7.48
C TYR A 245 -10.28 20.27 6.36
N GLY A 246 -11.60 20.19 6.50
CA GLY A 246 -12.55 20.66 5.49
C GLY A 246 -12.42 19.92 4.15
N ARG A 247 -12.08 18.63 4.19
CA ARG A 247 -11.85 17.80 3.01
C ARG A 247 -12.93 16.72 2.89
N PRO A 248 -13.30 16.31 1.64
CA PRO A 248 -14.21 15.19 1.43
C PRO A 248 -13.54 13.86 1.83
N PRO A 249 -14.27 12.96 2.49
CA PRO A 249 -13.72 11.66 2.86
C PRO A 249 -13.52 10.73 1.65
N TYR A 250 -12.46 9.90 1.67
CA TYR A 250 -12.17 8.95 0.58
C TYR A 250 -13.28 7.92 0.35
N TRP A 251 -13.99 7.52 1.40
CA TRP A 251 -15.06 6.50 1.31
C TRP A 251 -16.33 7.00 0.61
N VAL A 252 -16.52 8.30 0.43
CA VAL A 252 -17.64 8.82 -0.37
C VAL A 252 -17.47 8.42 -1.83
N HIS A 253 -16.27 8.60 -2.39
CA HIS A 253 -15.97 8.19 -3.76
C HIS A 253 -16.00 6.67 -3.93
N GLU A 254 -15.54 5.91 -2.92
CA GLU A 254 -15.57 4.45 -2.97
C GLU A 254 -16.98 3.88 -2.87
N ALA A 255 -17.86 4.52 -2.10
CA ALA A 255 -19.25 4.09 -1.97
C ALA A 255 -20.04 4.21 -3.29
N GLU A 256 -19.75 5.23 -4.10
CA GLU A 256 -20.33 5.40 -5.43
C GLU A 256 -19.94 4.28 -6.40
N HIS A 257 -18.86 3.57 -6.11
CA HIS A 257 -18.26 2.54 -6.98
C HIS A 257 -18.19 1.15 -6.34
N LYS A 258 -18.83 0.93 -5.19
CA LYS A 258 -18.99 -0.43 -4.65
C LYS A 258 -19.81 -1.24 -5.63
N SER A 259 -19.13 -2.20 -6.30
CA SER A 259 -19.74 -3.11 -7.28
C SER A 259 -20.97 -3.81 -6.70
N PRO A 260 -22.08 -3.95 -7.46
CA PRO A 260 -23.24 -4.70 -7.04
C PRO A 260 -22.97 -6.20 -6.79
N TYR A 261 -21.77 -6.69 -7.08
CA TYR A 261 -21.37 -8.09 -6.85
C TYR A 261 -20.87 -8.38 -5.42
N SER A 262 -20.74 -7.39 -4.55
CA SER A 262 -20.33 -7.61 -3.14
C SER A 262 -21.48 -8.04 -2.20
N LEU A 263 -22.73 -8.16 -2.68
CA LEU A 263 -23.89 -8.55 -1.88
C LEU A 263 -24.44 -9.95 -2.15
N ALA A 264 -23.73 -10.79 -2.91
CA ALA A 264 -24.12 -12.17 -3.17
C ALA A 264 -23.24 -13.16 -2.40
N GLY A 265 -23.35 -13.13 -1.07
CA GLY A 265 -22.61 -14.04 -0.18
C GLY A 265 -23.22 -14.05 1.22
N VAL A 266 -24.48 -14.52 1.31
CA VAL A 266 -25.06 -15.05 2.54
C VAL A 266 -25.34 -16.51 2.35
#